data_33dd88a448ffd3f736fbdade15c5a1da
#
_entry.id   33dd88a448ffd3f736fbdade15c5a1da
#
_cell.length_a   1.000
_cell.length_b   1.000
_cell.length_c   1.000
_cell.angle_alpha   90.00
_cell.angle_beta   90.00
_cell.angle_gamma   90.00
#
_symmetry.space_group_name_H-M   'P 1'
#
loop_
_entity.id
_entity.type
_entity.pdbx_description
1 polymer ?
#
loop_
_entity_poly.entity_id
_entity_poly.type
_entity_poly.pdbx_seq_one_letter_code
_entity_poly.pdbx_strand_id
1 'polypeptide(L)'
;MRISKFSAHYAKLFLTLAFALLLSACASMPPGKPEQGGLAPVARLQAQLDRAEAALANTAGTERTLVFVGAALHSQSTAFQSDILAMQQRLENFGIPMQSIMLSNPPKDQKMLFAAATQQNLSEVFSRVGAWSDKYPLTVVVLISSHGNKDMLAINIADKDYPPIRSSSLSAWLRRIHPASPIAVLLSACYSGSFVPALGDGTRVLLTASAADRSSFGCSPKSTNSWFIESLLEQGMHPALSWSDSFARTAKRVDAKEKELKLLPSLPQASIPKAWADAPLSDWLRGLRP
;
A
#
# COMPACT_ATOMS: atom_id res chain seq x y z
N MET A 1 63.05 1.44 71.79
CA MET A 1 62.74 0.28 70.95
C MET A 1 62.21 0.81 69.57
N ARG A 2 63.02 0.63 68.56
CA ARG A 2 62.78 1.17 67.17
C ARG A 2 61.81 0.29 66.45
N ILE A 3 60.70 0.83 65.96
CA ILE A 3 59.87 0.17 64.92
C ILE A 3 59.72 1.11 63.73
N SER A 4 60.14 0.60 62.63
CA SER A 4 60.50 1.15 61.31
C SER A 4 59.37 1.89 60.59
N LYS A 5 59.83 3.00 60.01
CA LYS A 5 59.09 3.71 58.95
C LYS A 5 59.26 2.96 57.61
N PHE A 6 58.38 2.02 57.30
CA PHE A 6 58.34 1.39 56.01
C PHE A 6 56.88 1.00 55.69
N SER A 7 56.08 1.90 55.24
CA SER A 7 54.77 1.55 54.66
C SER A 7 54.05 2.64 53.86
N ALA A 8 54.63 3.82 53.61
CA ALA A 8 53.89 4.91 52.97
C ALA A 8 54.18 5.11 51.47
N HIS A 9 55.21 4.44 50.91
CA HIS A 9 55.63 4.65 49.51
C HIS A 9 55.00 3.64 48.51
N TYR A 10 54.58 2.48 48.97
CA TYR A 10 53.99 1.47 48.07
C TYR A 10 52.52 1.67 47.83
N ALA A 11 51.77 2.32 48.73
CA ALA A 11 50.36 2.60 48.55
C ALA A 11 50.06 3.67 47.48
N LYS A 12 51.03 4.58 47.19
CA LYS A 12 50.83 5.61 46.13
C LYS A 12 51.19 5.10 44.75
N LEU A 13 52.01 4.06 44.62
CA LEU A 13 52.43 3.50 43.35
C LEU A 13 51.39 2.56 42.76
N PHE A 14 50.61 1.87 43.62
CA PHE A 14 49.52 1.00 43.14
C PHE A 14 48.27 1.76 42.74
N LEU A 15 47.99 2.95 43.29
CA LEU A 15 46.83 3.76 42.93
C LEU A 15 47.00 4.47 41.59
N THR A 16 48.24 4.79 41.17
CA THR A 16 48.52 5.41 39.87
C THR A 16 48.56 4.41 38.73
N LEU A 17 48.88 3.13 38.98
CA LEU A 17 48.82 2.09 37.93
C LEU A 17 47.38 1.60 37.65
N ALA A 18 46.52 1.60 38.66
CA ALA A 18 45.12 1.21 38.51
C ALA A 18 44.29 2.25 37.70
N PHE A 19 44.66 3.54 37.76
CA PHE A 19 43.96 4.58 37.03
C PHE A 19 44.39 4.68 35.56
N ALA A 20 45.60 4.25 35.23
CA ALA A 20 46.10 4.22 33.84
C ALA A 20 45.54 3.02 33.04
N LEU A 21 45.08 1.95 33.70
CA LEU A 21 44.48 0.78 33.05
C LEU A 21 42.98 0.96 32.71
N LEU A 22 42.31 1.94 33.33
CA LEU A 22 40.88 2.24 33.06
C LEU A 22 40.66 3.21 31.89
N LEU A 23 41.71 3.87 31.38
CA LEU A 23 41.63 4.77 30.23
C LEU A 23 42.01 4.11 28.89
N SER A 24 42.43 2.83 28.91
CA SER A 24 42.85 2.11 27.70
C SER A 24 41.78 1.18 27.11
N ALA A 25 40.56 1.13 27.68
CA ALA A 25 39.47 0.26 27.24
C ALA A 25 38.47 0.94 26.27
N CYS A 26 38.79 2.17 25.83
CA CYS A 26 37.98 2.89 24.83
C CYS A 26 38.64 3.00 23.45
N ALA A 27 39.46 2.05 23.06
CA ALA A 27 40.04 2.07 21.73
C ALA A 27 39.89 0.69 21.07
N SER A 28 39.15 0.70 19.98
CA SER A 28 39.00 -0.32 18.94
C SER A 28 37.84 -1.31 19.14
N MET A 29 36.61 -0.81 19.06
CA MET A 29 35.65 -1.55 18.27
C MET A 29 36.09 -1.46 16.80
N PRO A 30 36.25 -2.58 16.09
CA PRO A 30 36.46 -2.50 14.63
C PRO A 30 35.24 -1.75 14.04
N PRO A 31 35.45 -0.90 13.02
CA PRO A 31 34.32 -0.30 12.31
C PRO A 31 33.44 -1.45 11.83
N GLY A 32 32.27 -1.60 12.45
CA GLY A 32 31.24 -2.52 11.96
C GLY A 32 31.07 -2.19 10.48
N LYS A 33 31.15 -3.22 9.61
CA LYS A 33 30.75 -3.06 8.21
C LYS A 33 29.44 -2.29 8.26
N PRO A 34 29.25 -1.24 7.42
CA PRO A 34 27.96 -0.57 7.36
C PRO A 34 26.94 -1.67 7.05
N GLU A 35 26.09 -2.00 8.03
CA GLU A 35 24.93 -2.80 7.77
C GLU A 35 24.25 -2.10 6.60
N GLN A 36 24.08 -2.80 5.49
CA GLN A 36 23.18 -2.41 4.43
C GLN A 36 21.74 -2.59 4.95
N GLY A 37 21.47 -1.94 6.08
CA GLY A 37 20.21 -1.91 6.77
C GLY A 37 19.27 -1.00 6.00
N GLY A 38 18.44 -1.58 5.15
CA GLY A 38 17.26 -0.86 4.68
C GLY A 38 16.48 -0.37 5.90
N LEU A 39 15.85 0.80 5.80
CA LEU A 39 15.03 1.41 6.86
C LEU A 39 14.12 0.36 7.51
N ALA A 40 13.95 0.44 8.83
CA ALA A 40 12.98 -0.37 9.55
C ALA A 40 11.58 -0.21 8.91
N PRO A 41 10.70 -1.23 8.95
CA PRO A 41 9.40 -1.18 8.25
C PRO A 41 8.57 0.07 8.56
N VAL A 42 8.54 0.53 9.81
CA VAL A 42 7.84 1.77 10.21
C VAL A 42 8.50 3.01 9.61
N ALA A 43 9.82 3.07 9.60
CA ALA A 43 10.56 4.19 9.01
C ALA A 43 10.37 4.28 7.48
N ARG A 44 10.10 3.15 6.80
CA ARG A 44 9.79 3.14 5.36
C ARG A 44 8.45 3.82 5.06
N LEU A 45 7.42 3.54 5.86
CA LEU A 45 6.12 4.20 5.68
C LEU A 45 6.25 5.69 5.89
N GLN A 46 6.86 6.10 7.01
CA GLN A 46 7.04 7.51 7.32
C GLN A 46 7.81 8.24 6.20
N ALA A 47 8.90 7.66 5.72
CA ALA A 47 9.67 8.23 4.62
C ALA A 47 8.90 8.33 3.29
N GLN A 48 7.97 7.41 3.00
CA GLN A 48 7.07 7.53 1.85
C GLN A 48 6.10 8.69 2.03
N LEU A 49 5.45 8.77 3.20
CA LEU A 49 4.47 9.80 3.52
C LEU A 49 5.10 11.20 3.50
N ASP A 50 6.27 11.37 4.11
CA ASP A 50 6.97 12.65 4.17
C ASP A 50 7.43 13.12 2.78
N ARG A 51 7.92 12.20 1.92
CA ARG A 51 8.26 12.53 0.53
C ARG A 51 7.04 12.95 -0.27
N ALA A 52 5.92 12.23 -0.12
CA ALA A 52 4.68 12.58 -0.81
C ALA A 52 4.16 13.95 -0.36
N GLU A 53 4.17 14.25 0.94
CA GLU A 53 3.74 15.54 1.47
C GLU A 53 4.64 16.68 0.97
N ALA A 54 5.95 16.49 0.98
CA ALA A 54 6.90 17.48 0.45
C ALA A 54 6.68 17.75 -1.06
N ALA A 55 6.39 16.69 -1.83
CA ALA A 55 6.09 16.84 -3.25
C ALA A 55 4.76 17.57 -3.49
N LEU A 56 3.71 17.26 -2.71
CA LEU A 56 2.43 17.97 -2.76
C LEU A 56 2.57 19.46 -2.40
N ALA A 57 3.39 19.77 -1.42
CA ALA A 57 3.66 21.16 -1.02
C ALA A 57 4.38 21.97 -2.11
N ASN A 58 5.16 21.31 -2.96
CA ASN A 58 5.87 21.92 -4.08
C ASN A 58 5.04 22.03 -5.37
N THR A 59 3.89 21.33 -5.48
CA THR A 59 2.97 21.53 -6.59
C THR A 59 2.28 22.89 -6.43
N ALA A 60 2.41 23.75 -7.43
CA ALA A 60 1.84 25.11 -7.40
C ALA A 60 0.30 25.05 -7.36
N GLY A 61 -0.28 24.89 -6.21
CA GLY A 61 -1.66 25.06 -5.71
C GLY A 61 -2.89 24.95 -6.62
N THR A 62 -2.74 24.88 -7.94
CA THR A 62 -3.80 24.90 -8.94
C THR A 62 -3.94 23.58 -9.70
N GLU A 63 -2.90 22.76 -9.79
CA GLU A 63 -2.94 21.50 -10.50
C GLU A 63 -3.28 20.34 -9.54
N ARG A 64 -4.25 19.52 -9.97
CA ARG A 64 -4.69 18.37 -9.20
C ARG A 64 -3.64 17.25 -9.30
N THR A 65 -3.25 16.71 -8.14
CA THR A 65 -2.29 15.60 -8.05
C THR A 65 -3.02 14.29 -7.82
N LEU A 66 -2.64 13.26 -8.56
CA LEU A 66 -3.09 11.89 -8.32
C LEU A 66 -2.34 11.29 -7.13
N VAL A 67 -3.06 10.78 -6.16
CA VAL A 67 -2.51 9.96 -5.07
C VAL A 67 -2.93 8.51 -5.29
N PHE A 68 -1.97 7.64 -5.51
CA PHE A 68 -2.18 6.20 -5.59
C PHE A 68 -1.83 5.52 -4.27
N VAL A 69 -2.77 4.78 -3.70
CA VAL A 69 -2.57 3.93 -2.53
C VAL A 69 -2.67 2.47 -2.95
N GLY A 70 -1.54 1.78 -3.03
CA GLY A 70 -1.45 0.37 -3.38
C GLY A 70 -1.19 -0.49 -2.15
N ALA A 71 -2.04 -1.49 -1.88
CA ALA A 71 -1.90 -2.40 -0.75
C ALA A 71 -2.03 -3.87 -1.17
N ALA A 72 -0.92 -4.63 -1.05
CA ALA A 72 -0.86 -6.07 -1.21
C ALA A 72 -0.83 -6.73 0.17
N LEU A 73 -1.96 -7.32 0.60
CA LEU A 73 -2.14 -7.69 2.01
C LEU A 73 -1.65 -9.08 2.37
N HIS A 74 -1.36 -9.96 1.40
CA HIS A 74 -1.21 -11.39 1.69
C HIS A 74 0.06 -11.99 1.09
N SER A 75 0.85 -12.67 1.95
CA SER A 75 2.18 -13.17 1.61
C SER A 75 2.22 -14.52 0.85
N GLN A 76 1.08 -15.17 0.60
CA GLN A 76 1.05 -16.47 -0.09
C GLN A 76 1.12 -16.39 -1.62
N SER A 77 1.05 -15.20 -2.21
CA SER A 77 1.15 -15.03 -3.66
C SER A 77 1.88 -13.75 -4.02
N THR A 78 2.74 -13.84 -5.05
CA THR A 78 3.40 -12.68 -5.66
C THR A 78 2.43 -11.81 -6.43
N ALA A 79 1.30 -12.35 -6.89
CA ALA A 79 0.30 -11.65 -7.69
C ALA A 79 -0.19 -10.36 -7.03
N PHE A 80 -0.38 -10.37 -5.70
CA PHE A 80 -0.89 -9.20 -4.98
C PHE A 80 0.07 -8.01 -5.03
N GLN A 81 1.38 -8.25 -4.85
CA GLN A 81 2.39 -7.20 -4.99
C GLN A 81 2.54 -6.76 -6.44
N SER A 82 2.50 -7.71 -7.38
CA SER A 82 2.55 -7.41 -8.81
C SER A 82 1.37 -6.56 -9.27
N ASP A 83 0.17 -6.80 -8.73
CA ASP A 83 -1.03 -6.00 -9.03
C ASP A 83 -0.82 -4.52 -8.72
N ILE A 84 -0.30 -4.20 -7.52
CA ILE A 84 -0.10 -2.80 -7.13
C ILE A 84 1.05 -2.15 -7.90
N LEU A 85 2.11 -2.88 -8.21
CA LEU A 85 3.22 -2.36 -9.01
C LEU A 85 2.81 -2.09 -10.47
N ALA A 86 2.08 -3.02 -11.08
CA ALA A 86 1.61 -2.88 -12.44
C ALA A 86 0.57 -1.74 -12.58
N MET A 87 -0.29 -1.57 -11.58
CA MET A 87 -1.23 -0.44 -11.54
C MET A 87 -0.51 0.89 -11.38
N GLN A 88 0.48 0.99 -10.48
CA GLN A 88 1.32 2.18 -10.35
C GLN A 88 1.92 2.57 -11.69
N GLN A 89 2.60 1.64 -12.36
CA GLN A 89 3.21 1.89 -13.66
C GLN A 89 2.17 2.31 -14.71
N ARG A 90 0.99 1.70 -14.71
CA ARG A 90 -0.10 2.07 -15.63
C ARG A 90 -0.58 3.50 -15.38
N LEU A 91 -0.73 3.90 -14.13
CA LEU A 91 -1.15 5.27 -13.77
C LEU A 91 -0.08 6.31 -14.12
N GLU A 92 1.20 6.00 -13.93
CA GLU A 92 2.32 6.86 -14.36
C GLU A 92 2.26 7.17 -15.86
N ASN A 93 1.87 6.20 -16.70
CA ASN A 93 1.74 6.36 -18.14
C ASN A 93 0.63 7.33 -18.58
N PHE A 94 -0.25 7.78 -17.69
CA PHE A 94 -1.21 8.86 -17.97
C PHE A 94 -0.55 10.25 -17.97
N GLY A 95 0.71 10.37 -17.52
CA GLY A 95 1.46 11.63 -17.51
C GLY A 95 0.85 12.71 -16.60
N ILE A 96 0.19 12.28 -15.50
CA ILE A 96 -0.40 13.16 -14.48
C ILE A 96 0.55 13.21 -13.30
N PRO A 97 0.80 14.37 -12.66
CA PRO A 97 1.56 14.43 -11.41
C PRO A 97 1.00 13.46 -10.39
N MET A 98 1.83 12.52 -9.90
CA MET A 98 1.37 11.44 -9.05
C MET A 98 2.29 11.22 -7.84
N GLN A 99 1.67 10.90 -6.70
CA GLN A 99 2.34 10.39 -5.52
C GLN A 99 1.83 8.97 -5.23
N SER A 100 2.75 8.03 -5.03
CA SER A 100 2.41 6.63 -4.74
C SER A 100 2.78 6.26 -3.32
N ILE A 101 1.82 5.73 -2.57
CA ILE A 101 2.02 5.15 -1.24
C ILE A 101 1.76 3.64 -1.35
N MET A 102 2.83 2.86 -1.21
CA MET A 102 2.82 1.42 -1.43
C MET A 102 3.04 0.67 -0.12
N LEU A 103 2.20 -0.34 0.11
CA LEU A 103 2.28 -1.25 1.25
C LEU A 103 2.23 -2.69 0.72
N SER A 104 3.10 -3.58 1.18
CA SER A 104 3.02 -4.96 0.74
C SER A 104 3.51 -5.96 1.77
N ASN A 105 2.92 -7.16 1.73
CA ASN A 105 3.34 -8.34 2.46
C ASN A 105 3.77 -9.40 1.44
N PRO A 106 5.03 -9.36 0.97
CA PRO A 106 5.53 -10.32 -0.01
C PRO A 106 5.70 -11.72 0.60
N PRO A 107 5.82 -12.78 -0.22
CA PRO A 107 6.27 -14.09 0.24
C PRO A 107 7.57 -14.04 1.04
N LYS A 108 7.76 -14.99 1.97
CA LYS A 108 8.91 -15.02 2.90
C LYS A 108 10.29 -14.99 2.23
N ASP A 109 10.39 -15.60 1.06
CA ASP A 109 11.60 -15.70 0.25
C ASP A 109 11.89 -14.42 -0.54
N GLN A 110 10.97 -13.46 -0.51
CA GLN A 110 11.11 -12.19 -1.20
C GLN A 110 11.45 -11.04 -0.27
N LYS A 111 12.22 -10.09 -0.82
CA LYS A 111 12.58 -8.87 -0.09
C LYS A 111 11.37 -7.96 0.10
N MET A 112 11.14 -7.51 1.32
CA MET A 112 10.15 -6.47 1.61
C MET A 112 10.61 -5.12 1.05
N LEU A 113 9.99 -4.68 -0.04
CA LEU A 113 10.31 -3.42 -0.71
C LEU A 113 9.64 -2.21 -0.04
N PHE A 114 8.43 -2.39 0.49
CA PHE A 114 7.59 -1.36 1.07
C PHE A 114 7.34 -1.60 2.56
N ALA A 115 6.62 -0.71 3.22
CA ALA A 115 6.12 -0.95 4.56
C ALA A 115 5.07 -2.08 4.55
N ALA A 116 4.94 -2.80 5.67
CA ALA A 116 3.97 -3.88 5.78
C ALA A 116 2.53 -3.37 5.61
N ALA A 117 1.73 -4.12 4.87
CA ALA A 117 0.31 -3.84 4.68
C ALA A 117 -0.50 -4.36 5.86
N THR A 118 -0.54 -3.58 6.95
CA THR A 118 -1.32 -3.84 8.17
C THR A 118 -2.50 -2.88 8.28
N GLN A 119 -3.50 -3.20 9.10
CA GLN A 119 -4.60 -2.26 9.40
C GLN A 119 -4.09 -0.93 9.95
N GLN A 120 -3.09 -0.96 10.84
CA GLN A 120 -2.51 0.22 11.45
C GLN A 120 -1.85 1.12 10.40
N ASN A 121 -0.99 0.56 9.55
CA ASN A 121 -0.30 1.31 8.51
C ASN A 121 -1.28 1.88 7.47
N LEU A 122 -2.31 1.11 7.08
CA LEU A 122 -3.37 1.61 6.19
C LEU A 122 -4.18 2.73 6.83
N SER A 123 -4.55 2.60 8.11
CA SER A 123 -5.23 3.67 8.85
C SER A 123 -4.40 4.96 8.88
N GLU A 124 -3.08 4.85 9.06
CA GLU A 124 -2.14 5.99 9.01
C GLU A 124 -2.10 6.61 7.62
N VAL A 125 -1.96 5.79 6.55
CA VAL A 125 -1.99 6.28 5.16
C VAL A 125 -3.26 7.08 4.89
N PHE A 126 -4.43 6.54 5.21
CA PHE A 126 -5.70 7.24 4.99
C PHE A 126 -5.86 8.48 5.87
N SER A 127 -5.26 8.51 7.06
CA SER A 127 -5.21 9.72 7.90
C SER A 127 -4.40 10.84 7.22
N ARG A 128 -3.23 10.49 6.68
CA ARG A 128 -2.37 11.45 5.97
C ARG A 128 -3.00 11.91 4.66
N VAL A 129 -3.53 10.99 3.85
CA VAL A 129 -4.23 11.32 2.59
C VAL A 129 -5.44 12.23 2.87
N GLY A 130 -6.19 11.96 3.94
CA GLY A 130 -7.26 12.84 4.40
C GLY A 130 -6.75 14.27 4.68
N ALA A 131 -5.75 14.41 5.53
CA ALA A 131 -5.15 15.71 5.87
C ALA A 131 -4.55 16.43 4.64
N TRP A 132 -4.01 15.70 3.66
CA TRP A 132 -3.56 16.29 2.40
C TRP A 132 -4.71 16.75 1.53
N SER A 133 -5.81 15.99 1.48
CA SER A 133 -6.98 16.33 0.67
C SER A 133 -7.72 17.57 1.15
N ASP A 134 -7.53 17.95 2.42
CA ASP A 134 -8.03 19.23 2.97
C ASP A 134 -7.19 20.44 2.53
N LYS A 135 -5.93 20.20 2.11
CA LYS A 135 -4.97 21.26 1.76
C LYS A 135 -4.72 21.35 0.26
N TYR A 136 -4.76 20.23 -0.44
CA TYR A 136 -4.37 20.12 -1.84
C TYR A 136 -5.49 19.53 -2.69
N PRO A 137 -5.66 19.94 -3.96
CA PRO A 137 -6.61 19.32 -4.87
C PRO A 137 -6.09 17.92 -5.26
N LEU A 138 -6.72 16.85 -4.77
CA LEU A 138 -6.33 15.47 -5.00
C LEU A 138 -7.38 14.69 -5.78
N THR A 139 -6.91 13.75 -6.63
CA THR A 139 -7.66 12.58 -7.07
C THR A 139 -7.02 11.36 -6.41
N VAL A 140 -7.82 10.45 -5.86
CA VAL A 140 -7.28 9.29 -5.12
C VAL A 140 -7.69 7.99 -5.79
N VAL A 141 -6.71 7.14 -6.09
CA VAL A 141 -6.93 5.77 -6.55
C VAL A 141 -6.41 4.81 -5.48
N VAL A 142 -7.26 3.92 -5.02
CA VAL A 142 -6.93 2.89 -4.03
C VAL A 142 -7.04 1.52 -4.68
N LEU A 143 -5.98 0.73 -4.65
CA LEU A 143 -6.00 -0.68 -5.02
C LEU A 143 -5.62 -1.53 -3.81
N ILE A 144 -6.51 -2.43 -3.42
CA ILE A 144 -6.24 -3.45 -2.41
C ILE A 144 -6.34 -4.82 -3.08
N SER A 145 -5.25 -5.57 -3.06
CA SER A 145 -5.15 -6.91 -3.61
C SER A 145 -4.81 -7.92 -2.52
N SER A 146 -5.62 -8.99 -2.40
CA SER A 146 -5.50 -9.98 -1.34
C SER A 146 -6.34 -11.23 -1.59
N HIS A 147 -6.21 -12.23 -0.70
CA HIS A 147 -7.28 -13.20 -0.47
C HIS A 147 -8.47 -12.53 0.26
N GLY A 148 -9.67 -13.05 0.06
CA GLY A 148 -10.87 -12.50 0.68
C GLY A 148 -11.92 -13.54 1.02
N ASN A 149 -12.84 -13.13 1.88
CA ASN A 149 -14.08 -13.83 2.19
C ASN A 149 -15.18 -12.77 2.36
N LYS A 150 -16.42 -13.20 2.65
CA LYS A 150 -17.54 -12.27 2.86
C LYS A 150 -17.18 -11.22 3.92
N ASP A 151 -17.24 -9.95 3.54
CA ASP A 151 -16.86 -8.78 4.36
C ASP A 151 -15.46 -8.87 4.96
N MET A 152 -14.47 -9.44 4.21
CA MET A 152 -13.14 -9.67 4.73
C MET A 152 -12.10 -9.60 3.61
N LEU A 153 -11.09 -8.74 3.76
CA LEU A 153 -9.82 -8.80 3.04
C LEU A 153 -8.76 -9.32 4.00
N ALA A 154 -8.17 -10.47 3.69
CA ALA A 154 -7.24 -11.16 4.57
C ALA A 154 -5.90 -10.42 4.65
N ILE A 155 -5.31 -10.37 5.84
CA ILE A 155 -3.93 -9.89 6.04
C ILE A 155 -3.08 -11.07 6.50
N ASN A 156 -2.03 -11.37 5.74
CA ASN A 156 -1.04 -12.38 6.11
C ASN A 156 0.37 -11.83 5.88
N ILE A 157 1.24 -11.98 6.87
CA ILE A 157 2.64 -11.52 6.83
C ILE A 157 3.51 -12.69 7.21
N ALA A 158 4.39 -13.13 6.29
CA ALA A 158 5.32 -14.23 6.54
C ALA A 158 4.62 -15.49 7.08
N ASP A 159 3.50 -15.88 6.46
CA ASP A 159 2.61 -17.02 6.79
C ASP A 159 1.86 -16.89 8.13
N LYS A 160 1.84 -15.72 8.73
CA LYS A 160 1.05 -15.45 9.93
C LYS A 160 -0.15 -14.58 9.58
N ASP A 161 -1.34 -15.01 9.98
CA ASP A 161 -2.58 -14.26 9.81
C ASP A 161 -2.72 -13.15 10.85
N TYR A 162 -3.27 -12.04 10.40
CA TYR A 162 -3.59 -10.85 11.20
C TYR A 162 -5.07 -10.51 11.05
N PRO A 163 -5.64 -9.69 11.96
CA PRO A 163 -7.03 -9.25 11.83
C PRO A 163 -7.30 -8.66 10.44
N PRO A 164 -8.35 -9.13 9.72
CA PRO A 164 -8.63 -8.72 8.35
C PRO A 164 -9.22 -7.32 8.28
N ILE A 165 -9.15 -6.69 7.09
CA ILE A 165 -9.86 -5.44 6.82
C ILE A 165 -11.33 -5.76 6.57
N ARG A 166 -12.22 -5.11 7.32
CA ARG A 166 -13.67 -5.14 7.13
C ARG A 166 -14.15 -3.96 6.27
N SER A 167 -15.28 -4.12 5.61
CA SER A 167 -15.88 -3.04 4.81
C SER A 167 -16.15 -1.78 5.65
N SER A 168 -16.58 -1.95 6.91
CA SER A 168 -16.78 -0.86 7.85
C SER A 168 -15.50 -0.06 8.15
N SER A 169 -14.37 -0.76 8.34
CA SER A 169 -13.08 -0.12 8.58
C SER A 169 -12.63 0.67 7.34
N LEU A 170 -12.69 0.04 6.16
CA LEU A 170 -12.30 0.69 4.90
C LEU A 170 -13.21 1.91 4.61
N SER A 171 -14.52 1.77 4.81
CA SER A 171 -15.46 2.88 4.69
C SER A 171 -15.12 4.04 5.63
N ALA A 172 -14.78 3.73 6.90
CA ALA A 172 -14.38 4.76 7.87
C ALA A 172 -13.09 5.49 7.46
N TRP A 173 -12.13 4.77 6.89
CA TRP A 173 -10.88 5.36 6.39
C TRP A 173 -11.13 6.25 5.16
N LEU A 174 -11.89 5.79 4.18
CA LEU A 174 -12.22 6.57 2.98
C LEU A 174 -12.98 7.86 3.28
N ARG A 175 -13.81 7.87 4.33
CA ARG A 175 -14.53 9.09 4.78
C ARG A 175 -13.62 10.18 5.35
N ARG A 176 -12.35 9.90 5.62
CA ARG A 176 -11.35 10.91 6.00
C ARG A 176 -10.91 11.79 4.83
N ILE A 177 -11.07 11.31 3.60
CA ILE A 177 -10.71 12.04 2.39
C ILE A 177 -11.78 13.09 2.10
N HIS A 178 -11.34 14.30 1.78
CA HIS A 178 -12.24 15.43 1.52
C HIS A 178 -13.25 15.10 0.40
N PRO A 179 -14.54 15.41 0.57
CA PRO A 179 -15.61 15.01 -0.37
C PRO A 179 -15.46 15.54 -1.81
N ALA A 180 -14.71 16.64 -2.00
CA ALA A 180 -14.43 17.19 -3.32
C ALA A 180 -13.31 16.42 -4.07
N SER A 181 -12.62 15.48 -3.42
CA SER A 181 -11.61 14.66 -4.06
C SER A 181 -12.26 13.45 -4.73
N PRO A 182 -12.14 13.29 -6.07
CA PRO A 182 -12.60 12.06 -6.74
C PRO A 182 -11.84 10.84 -6.17
N ILE A 183 -12.57 9.77 -5.85
CA ILE A 183 -12.01 8.54 -5.31
C ILE A 183 -12.40 7.36 -6.19
N ALA A 184 -11.43 6.51 -6.57
CA ALA A 184 -11.67 5.18 -7.12
C ALA A 184 -11.09 4.13 -6.18
N VAL A 185 -11.88 3.10 -5.88
CA VAL A 185 -11.48 1.95 -5.04
C VAL A 185 -11.58 0.69 -5.88
N LEU A 186 -10.46 -0.03 -5.99
CA LEU A 186 -10.32 -1.28 -6.72
C LEU A 186 -10.04 -2.38 -5.71
N LEU A 187 -10.95 -3.36 -5.59
CA LEU A 187 -10.81 -4.49 -4.66
C LEU A 187 -10.59 -5.78 -5.44
N SER A 188 -9.35 -6.26 -5.47
CA SER A 188 -8.97 -7.52 -6.08
C SER A 188 -8.90 -8.62 -5.03
N ALA A 189 -10.04 -9.25 -4.76
CA ALA A 189 -10.16 -10.35 -3.82
C ALA A 189 -11.40 -11.20 -4.11
N CYS A 190 -11.40 -12.45 -3.63
CA CYS A 190 -12.60 -13.26 -3.55
C CYS A 190 -13.66 -12.57 -2.68
N TYR A 191 -14.92 -12.72 -3.03
CA TYR A 191 -16.08 -12.15 -2.30
C TYR A 191 -16.05 -10.61 -2.14
N SER A 192 -15.22 -9.92 -2.93
CA SER A 192 -15.03 -8.47 -2.82
C SER A 192 -16.30 -7.65 -3.07
N GLY A 193 -17.27 -8.18 -3.82
CA GLY A 193 -18.59 -7.59 -3.97
C GLY A 193 -19.38 -7.43 -2.65
N SER A 194 -19.01 -8.17 -1.60
CA SER A 194 -19.59 -7.98 -0.26
C SER A 194 -19.26 -6.61 0.37
N PHE A 195 -18.33 -5.87 -0.20
CA PHE A 195 -17.99 -4.50 0.20
C PHE A 195 -18.88 -3.44 -0.45
N VAL A 196 -19.62 -3.79 -1.53
CA VAL A 196 -20.48 -2.85 -2.27
C VAL A 196 -21.52 -2.14 -1.37
N PRO A 197 -22.24 -2.81 -0.46
CA PRO A 197 -23.20 -2.11 0.40
C PRO A 197 -22.61 -1.02 1.29
N ALA A 198 -21.34 -1.15 1.69
CA ALA A 198 -20.68 -0.19 2.58
C ALA A 198 -19.90 0.90 1.83
N LEU A 199 -19.48 0.65 0.58
CA LEU A 199 -18.59 1.52 -0.19
C LEU A 199 -19.23 2.08 -1.46
N GLY A 200 -20.25 1.42 -2.00
CA GLY A 200 -20.94 1.79 -3.25
C GLY A 200 -22.04 2.83 -3.05
N ASP A 201 -21.76 3.88 -2.28
CA ASP A 201 -22.70 4.94 -1.88
C ASP A 201 -22.97 5.99 -2.99
N GLY A 202 -22.43 5.79 -4.19
CA GLY A 202 -22.60 6.72 -5.31
C GLY A 202 -21.71 7.97 -5.24
N THR A 203 -20.82 8.08 -4.24
CA THR A 203 -19.88 9.20 -4.10
C THR A 203 -18.52 8.92 -4.73
N ARG A 204 -18.21 7.64 -4.99
CA ARG A 204 -16.93 7.16 -5.50
C ARG A 204 -17.10 6.05 -6.52
N VAL A 205 -16.07 5.86 -7.36
CA VAL A 205 -15.96 4.67 -8.19
C VAL A 205 -15.53 3.49 -7.32
N LEU A 206 -16.25 2.39 -7.39
CA LEU A 206 -15.89 1.13 -6.76
C LEU A 206 -15.94 0.02 -7.80
N LEU A 207 -14.83 -0.70 -7.98
CA LEU A 207 -14.77 -1.90 -8.81
C LEU A 207 -14.31 -3.07 -7.94
N THR A 208 -14.98 -4.23 -8.06
CA THR A 208 -14.65 -5.44 -7.31
C THR A 208 -14.41 -6.61 -8.25
N ALA A 209 -13.47 -7.49 -7.89
CA ALA A 209 -13.06 -8.64 -8.70
C ALA A 209 -14.10 -9.76 -8.74
N SER A 210 -15.07 -9.76 -7.83
CA SER A 210 -16.10 -10.81 -7.77
C SER A 210 -17.37 -10.28 -7.12
N ALA A 211 -18.47 -11.03 -7.30
CA ALA A 211 -19.71 -10.84 -6.54
C ALA A 211 -19.52 -11.20 -5.06
N ALA A 212 -20.50 -10.82 -4.24
CA ALA A 212 -20.48 -11.02 -2.78
C ALA A 212 -20.43 -12.49 -2.34
N ASP A 213 -20.79 -13.41 -3.23
CA ASP A 213 -20.87 -14.85 -3.00
C ASP A 213 -19.99 -15.66 -3.95
N ARG A 214 -19.02 -15.03 -4.61
CA ARG A 214 -18.14 -15.64 -5.62
C ARG A 214 -16.66 -15.47 -5.28
N SER A 215 -15.87 -16.49 -5.68
CA SER A 215 -14.41 -16.38 -5.71
C SER A 215 -13.96 -15.59 -6.94
N SER A 216 -12.78 -14.98 -6.85
CA SER A 216 -12.02 -14.48 -7.99
C SER A 216 -10.80 -15.38 -8.24
N PHE A 217 -10.06 -15.14 -9.34
CA PHE A 217 -8.98 -16.03 -9.77
C PHE A 217 -7.67 -15.27 -10.03
N GLY A 218 -6.58 -16.04 -10.23
CA GLY A 218 -5.25 -15.50 -10.52
C GLY A 218 -4.45 -15.16 -9.27
N CYS A 219 -4.79 -15.73 -8.11
CA CYS A 219 -4.08 -15.52 -6.85
C CYS A 219 -3.26 -16.73 -6.39
N SER A 220 -2.95 -17.68 -7.29
CA SER A 220 -2.08 -18.81 -6.97
C SER A 220 -0.63 -18.34 -6.75
N PRO A 221 0.22 -19.13 -6.04
CA PRO A 221 1.62 -18.77 -5.82
C PRO A 221 2.45 -18.55 -7.10
N LYS A 222 1.98 -19.08 -8.23
CA LYS A 222 2.64 -18.95 -9.55
C LYS A 222 2.03 -17.86 -10.44
N SER A 223 0.99 -17.18 -9.98
CA SER A 223 0.32 -16.15 -10.78
C SER A 223 1.14 -14.85 -10.79
N THR A 224 1.24 -14.24 -11.96
CA THR A 224 1.90 -12.91 -12.11
C THR A 224 1.01 -11.81 -11.57
N ASN A 225 -0.27 -11.81 -11.96
CA ASN A 225 -1.29 -10.87 -11.48
C ASN A 225 -2.59 -11.62 -11.18
N SER A 226 -3.47 -11.03 -10.39
CA SER A 226 -4.86 -11.45 -10.33
C SER A 226 -5.56 -11.20 -11.68
N TRP A 227 -6.48 -12.09 -12.08
CA TRP A 227 -7.12 -11.96 -13.40
C TRP A 227 -7.92 -10.68 -13.57
N PHE A 228 -8.52 -10.20 -12.47
CA PHE A 228 -9.25 -8.93 -12.49
C PHE A 228 -8.33 -7.76 -12.81
N ILE A 229 -7.19 -7.63 -12.11
CA ILE A 229 -6.24 -6.54 -12.34
C ILE A 229 -5.53 -6.71 -13.69
N GLU A 230 -5.11 -7.92 -14.06
CA GLU A 230 -4.56 -8.18 -15.39
C GLU A 230 -5.52 -7.71 -16.49
N SER A 231 -6.80 -8.11 -16.41
CA SER A 231 -7.82 -7.73 -17.40
C SER A 231 -8.09 -6.24 -17.41
N LEU A 232 -8.09 -5.59 -16.24
CA LEU A 232 -8.25 -4.14 -16.12
C LEU A 232 -7.09 -3.40 -16.78
N LEU A 233 -5.86 -3.81 -16.55
CA LEU A 233 -4.66 -3.22 -17.12
C LEU A 233 -4.59 -3.41 -18.64
N GLU A 234 -4.96 -4.60 -19.14
CA GLU A 234 -4.91 -4.91 -20.59
C GLU A 234 -6.02 -4.21 -21.38
N GLN A 235 -7.24 -4.16 -20.85
CA GLN A 235 -8.44 -3.79 -21.60
C GLN A 235 -9.14 -2.55 -21.07
N GLY A 236 -8.97 -2.21 -19.79
CA GLY A 236 -9.73 -1.17 -19.11
C GLY A 236 -8.98 0.15 -18.92
N MET A 237 -7.70 0.12 -18.61
CA MET A 237 -6.93 1.32 -18.26
C MET A 237 -6.36 2.02 -19.51
N HIS A 238 -7.25 2.68 -20.25
CA HIS A 238 -6.90 3.49 -21.43
C HIS A 238 -7.44 4.91 -21.27
N PRO A 239 -6.68 5.98 -21.60
CA PRO A 239 -7.07 7.37 -21.32
C PRO A 239 -8.43 7.80 -21.88
N ALA A 240 -8.82 7.29 -23.03
CA ALA A 240 -10.07 7.65 -23.70
C ALA A 240 -11.29 6.86 -23.24
N LEU A 241 -11.11 5.79 -22.41
CA LEU A 241 -12.24 5.02 -21.88
C LEU A 241 -12.85 5.72 -20.67
N SER A 242 -14.15 5.56 -20.51
CA SER A 242 -14.84 5.87 -19.26
C SER A 242 -14.66 4.76 -18.21
N TRP A 243 -15.01 5.01 -16.96
CA TRP A 243 -15.05 3.96 -15.93
C TRP A 243 -16.04 2.85 -16.30
N SER A 244 -17.18 3.19 -16.94
CA SER A 244 -18.17 2.21 -17.39
C SER A 244 -17.61 1.31 -18.49
N ASP A 245 -16.96 1.87 -19.51
CA ASP A 245 -16.33 1.10 -20.58
C ASP A 245 -15.16 0.27 -20.07
N SER A 246 -14.35 0.86 -19.22
CA SER A 246 -13.23 0.21 -18.56
C SER A 246 -13.66 -1.04 -17.80
N PHE A 247 -14.71 -0.91 -16.99
CA PHE A 247 -15.27 -2.04 -16.25
C PHE A 247 -15.89 -3.08 -17.18
N ALA A 248 -16.69 -2.67 -18.15
CA ALA A 248 -17.36 -3.59 -19.10
C ALA A 248 -16.34 -4.45 -19.86
N ARG A 249 -15.25 -3.84 -20.36
CA ARG A 249 -14.15 -4.56 -21.03
C ARG A 249 -13.43 -5.52 -20.09
N THR A 250 -13.14 -5.08 -18.87
CA THR A 250 -12.51 -5.88 -17.81
C THR A 250 -13.36 -7.11 -17.48
N ALA A 251 -14.64 -6.92 -17.19
CA ALA A 251 -15.56 -8.00 -16.84
C ALA A 251 -15.70 -9.02 -17.99
N LYS A 252 -15.80 -8.52 -19.24
CA LYS A 252 -15.84 -9.38 -20.44
C LYS A 252 -14.57 -10.23 -20.57
N ARG A 253 -13.40 -9.67 -20.29
CA ARG A 253 -12.12 -10.39 -20.40
C ARG A 253 -12.01 -11.46 -19.30
N VAL A 254 -12.45 -11.15 -18.06
CA VAL A 254 -12.49 -12.11 -16.95
C VAL A 254 -13.43 -13.27 -17.28
N ASP A 255 -14.66 -12.97 -17.72
CA ASP A 255 -15.64 -13.98 -18.11
C ASP A 255 -15.15 -14.91 -19.21
N ALA A 256 -14.44 -14.38 -20.22
CA ALA A 256 -13.83 -15.19 -21.27
C ALA A 256 -12.79 -16.17 -20.75
N LYS A 257 -11.89 -15.74 -19.84
CA LYS A 257 -10.89 -16.62 -19.19
C LYS A 257 -11.56 -17.70 -18.34
N GLU A 258 -12.61 -17.35 -17.59
CA GLU A 258 -13.33 -18.28 -16.74
C GLU A 258 -14.08 -19.35 -17.56
N LYS A 259 -14.70 -18.97 -18.67
CA LYS A 259 -15.38 -19.89 -19.60
C LYS A 259 -14.39 -20.84 -20.28
N GLU A 260 -13.25 -20.35 -20.73
CA GLU A 260 -12.20 -21.17 -21.33
C GLU A 260 -11.74 -22.28 -20.38
N LEU A 261 -11.61 -21.98 -19.09
CA LEU A 261 -11.19 -22.90 -18.05
C LEU A 261 -12.33 -23.62 -17.34
N LYS A 262 -13.59 -23.40 -17.79
CA LYS A 262 -14.82 -24.02 -17.23
C LYS A 262 -14.96 -23.76 -15.72
N LEU A 263 -14.61 -22.56 -15.29
CA LEU A 263 -14.74 -22.14 -13.88
C LEU A 263 -16.11 -21.53 -13.58
N LEU A 264 -16.49 -21.57 -12.32
CA LEU A 264 -17.67 -20.84 -11.87
C LEU A 264 -17.41 -19.33 -11.99
N PRO A 265 -18.27 -18.54 -12.67
CA PRO A 265 -18.04 -17.12 -12.91
C PRO A 265 -17.85 -16.33 -11.61
N SER A 266 -16.82 -15.47 -11.58
CA SER A 266 -16.55 -14.56 -10.46
C SER A 266 -17.55 -13.40 -10.40
N LEU A 267 -18.13 -13.00 -11.52
CA LEU A 267 -19.11 -11.90 -11.64
C LEU A 267 -18.59 -10.59 -11.01
N PRO A 268 -17.57 -9.95 -11.57
CA PRO A 268 -17.08 -8.64 -11.11
C PRO A 268 -18.22 -7.63 -10.99
N GLN A 269 -18.13 -6.69 -10.04
CA GLN A 269 -19.16 -5.68 -9.81
C GLN A 269 -18.58 -4.27 -9.82
N ALA A 270 -19.43 -3.29 -10.16
CA ALA A 270 -19.09 -1.87 -10.16
C ALA A 270 -20.20 -1.05 -9.51
N SER A 271 -19.79 0.00 -8.80
CA SER A 271 -20.61 1.14 -8.43
C SER A 271 -19.93 2.39 -8.92
N ILE A 272 -20.49 3.05 -9.94
CA ILE A 272 -19.89 4.21 -10.62
C ILE A 272 -20.89 5.36 -10.53
N PRO A 273 -20.51 6.53 -9.96
CA PRO A 273 -21.35 7.72 -9.93
C PRO A 273 -21.74 8.16 -11.35
N LYS A 274 -22.99 8.53 -11.58
CA LYS A 274 -23.48 8.98 -12.90
C LYS A 274 -22.62 10.08 -13.51
N ALA A 275 -22.18 11.03 -12.68
CA ALA A 275 -21.33 12.13 -13.11
C ALA A 275 -19.99 11.68 -13.74
N TRP A 276 -19.55 10.46 -13.45
CA TRP A 276 -18.27 9.94 -13.90
C TRP A 276 -18.41 8.73 -14.83
N ALA A 277 -19.63 8.27 -15.08
CA ALA A 277 -19.86 7.04 -15.83
C ALA A 277 -19.29 7.09 -17.24
N ASP A 278 -19.44 8.24 -17.91
CA ASP A 278 -19.09 8.45 -19.32
C ASP A 278 -17.87 9.36 -19.51
N ALA A 279 -17.30 9.93 -18.43
CA ALA A 279 -16.14 10.78 -18.51
C ALA A 279 -14.87 9.96 -18.84
N PRO A 280 -13.99 10.44 -19.75
CA PRO A 280 -12.71 9.79 -20.03
C PRO A 280 -11.87 9.63 -18.76
N LEU A 281 -11.16 8.49 -18.63
CA LEU A 281 -10.29 8.23 -17.48
C LEU A 281 -9.22 9.31 -17.32
N SER A 282 -8.67 9.84 -18.44
CA SER A 282 -7.72 10.96 -18.40
C SER A 282 -8.29 12.19 -17.70
N ASP A 283 -9.56 12.50 -17.94
CA ASP A 283 -10.22 13.67 -17.38
C ASP A 283 -10.59 13.43 -15.92
N TRP A 284 -11.11 12.23 -15.62
CA TRP A 284 -11.40 11.84 -14.24
C TRP A 284 -10.16 11.88 -13.35
N LEU A 285 -9.02 11.34 -13.85
CA LEU A 285 -7.75 11.32 -13.10
C LEU A 285 -7.21 12.73 -12.87
N ARG A 286 -7.45 13.66 -13.78
CA ARG A 286 -7.16 15.10 -13.59
C ARG A 286 -8.22 15.81 -12.74
N GLY A 287 -9.31 15.13 -12.38
CA GLY A 287 -10.42 15.69 -11.63
C GLY A 287 -11.16 16.79 -12.39
N LEU A 288 -11.09 16.75 -13.71
CA LEU A 288 -11.91 17.61 -14.56
C LEU A 288 -13.35 17.13 -14.44
N ARG A 289 -14.24 18.02 -14.03
CA ARG A 289 -15.67 17.69 -13.95
C ARG A 289 -16.22 17.53 -15.35
N PRO A 290 -17.08 16.48 -15.60
CA PRO A 290 -17.77 16.33 -16.85
C PRO A 290 -18.76 17.47 -17.11
#